data_31b21ccfb413c8a71fab9d15e6317dc6
#
_entry.id   31b21ccfb413c8a71fab9d15e6317dc6
#
_cell.length_a   1.000
_cell.length_b   1.000
_cell.length_c   1.000
_cell.angle_alpha   90.00
_cell.angle_beta   90.00
_cell.angle_gamma   90.00
#
_symmetry.space_group_name_H-M   'P 1'
#
loop_
_entity.id
_entity.type
_entity.pdbx_description
1 polymer ?
#
loop_
_entity_poly.entity_id
_entity_poly.type
_entity_poly.pdbx_seq_one_letter_code
_entity_poly.pdbx_strand_id
1 'polypeptide(L)'
;MFCYNCGCHLSEHDFCTSCGADVSLYKKIMCMSNRFYNDGLEKAGVRDLTGAINSLRQSLKFNKNNIEARNLLGLVYFETGEVVAALSEWVISKNMRPEKNIADDYINMLQSNAARLDAINQTIKKYNQALVYCNQDSRDLAIIQLTRVLSLN
;
A
#
# COMPACT_ATOMS: atom_id res chain seq x y z
N MET A 1 20.26 0.59 14.13
CA MET A 1 20.22 1.93 13.51
C MET A 1 21.63 2.29 13.06
N PHE A 2 21.78 2.88 11.88
CA PHE A 2 23.09 3.18 11.29
C PHE A 2 23.32 4.70 11.24
N CYS A 3 24.56 5.12 11.38
CA CYS A 3 24.93 6.52 11.31
C CYS A 3 24.73 7.07 9.90
N TYR A 4 24.07 8.22 9.78
CA TYR A 4 23.83 8.88 8.49
C TYR A 4 25.11 9.39 7.81
N ASN A 5 26.18 9.58 8.58
CA ASN A 5 27.45 10.14 8.07
C ASN A 5 28.46 9.05 7.65
N CYS A 6 28.65 7.98 8.45
CA CYS A 6 29.66 6.98 8.18
C CYS A 6 29.12 5.55 7.99
N GLY A 7 27.81 5.34 8.15
CA GLY A 7 27.18 4.02 8.00
C GLY A 7 27.46 3.02 9.11
N CYS A 8 28.23 3.37 10.15
CA CYS A 8 28.49 2.48 11.27
C CYS A 8 27.25 2.29 12.14
N HIS A 9 27.18 1.16 12.84
CA HIS A 9 26.09 0.89 13.78
C HIS A 9 26.15 1.87 14.95
N LEU A 10 25.02 2.52 15.26
CA LEU A 10 24.93 3.49 16.36
C LEU A 10 24.74 2.77 17.70
N SER A 11 25.51 3.23 18.70
CA SER A 11 25.37 2.86 20.10
C SER A 11 24.28 3.71 20.80
N GLU A 12 24.18 3.60 22.11
CA GLU A 12 23.24 4.39 22.92
C GLU A 12 23.60 5.87 23.06
N HIS A 13 24.84 6.26 22.72
CA HIS A 13 25.32 7.63 22.84
C HIS A 13 24.69 8.58 21.81
N ASP A 14 24.60 9.86 22.14
CA ASP A 14 24.07 10.91 21.27
C ASP A 14 25.05 11.32 20.15
N PHE A 15 26.19 10.69 20.09
CA PHE A 15 27.19 10.86 19.05
C PHE A 15 27.63 9.50 18.48
N CYS A 16 28.03 9.50 17.22
CA CYS A 16 28.60 8.30 16.59
C CYS A 16 29.99 8.04 17.12
N THR A 17 30.24 6.84 17.69
CA THR A 17 31.52 6.46 18.25
C THR A 17 32.61 6.31 17.19
N SER A 18 32.27 6.12 15.91
CA SER A 18 33.20 5.99 14.81
C SER A 18 33.62 7.31 14.18
N CYS A 19 32.70 8.24 13.95
CA CYS A 19 32.99 9.50 13.25
C CYS A 19 32.73 10.75 14.07
N GLY A 20 32.21 10.62 15.31
CA GLY A 20 31.94 11.74 16.21
C GLY A 20 30.73 12.61 15.84
N ALA A 21 29.98 12.29 14.77
CA ALA A 21 28.82 13.06 14.36
C ALA A 21 27.73 13.04 15.45
N ASP A 22 27.11 14.19 15.72
CA ASP A 22 25.92 14.27 16.58
C ASP A 22 24.74 13.57 15.91
N VAL A 23 24.21 12.57 16.56
CA VAL A 23 23.09 11.74 16.07
C VAL A 23 21.85 11.84 16.96
N SER A 24 21.84 12.74 17.92
CA SER A 24 20.76 12.90 18.89
C SER A 24 19.42 13.22 18.22
N LEU A 25 19.39 14.21 17.33
CA LEU A 25 18.18 14.59 16.58
C LEU A 25 17.77 13.49 15.61
N TYR A 26 18.73 12.89 14.91
CA TYR A 26 18.50 11.79 13.98
C TYR A 26 17.80 10.60 14.67
N LYS A 27 18.31 10.20 15.84
CA LYS A 27 17.72 9.14 16.66
C LYS A 27 16.27 9.48 17.07
N LYS A 28 16.01 10.72 17.50
CA LYS A 28 14.66 11.17 17.86
C LYS A 28 13.72 11.07 16.67
N ILE A 29 14.13 11.51 15.49
CA ILE A 29 13.33 11.43 14.26
C ILE A 29 13.00 9.97 13.90
N MET A 30 13.99 9.08 13.95
CA MET A 30 13.80 7.65 13.67
C MET A 30 12.88 7.00 14.70
N CYS A 31 13.02 7.35 15.98
CA CYS A 31 12.17 6.88 17.05
C CYS A 31 10.71 7.33 16.85
N MET A 32 10.50 8.59 16.45
CA MET A 32 9.17 9.10 16.12
C MET A 32 8.54 8.38 14.92
N SER A 33 9.31 8.12 13.88
CA SER A 33 8.85 7.33 12.73
C SER A 33 8.37 5.93 13.17
N ASN A 34 9.17 5.24 13.96
CA ASN A 34 8.82 3.91 14.46
C ASN A 34 7.61 3.91 15.39
N ARG A 35 7.46 4.96 16.22
CA ARG A 35 6.28 5.12 17.07
C ARG A 35 5.00 5.27 16.25
N PHE A 36 5.01 6.10 15.20
CA PHE A 36 3.87 6.23 14.30
C PHE A 36 3.61 4.98 13.47
N TYR A 37 4.65 4.23 13.11
CA TYR A 37 4.48 2.91 12.48
C TYR A 37 3.75 1.93 13.42
N ASN A 38 4.18 1.83 14.67
CA ASN A 38 3.55 0.94 15.64
C ASN A 38 2.09 1.34 15.92
N ASP A 39 1.80 2.64 16.03
CA ASP A 39 0.43 3.15 16.16
C ASP A 39 -0.43 2.79 14.92
N GLY A 40 0.14 2.92 13.74
CA GLY A 40 -0.53 2.52 12.49
C GLY A 40 -0.80 1.01 12.43
N LEU A 41 0.15 0.20 12.90
CA LEU A 41 0.01 -1.26 12.95
C LEU A 41 -1.11 -1.67 13.94
N GLU A 42 -1.16 -1.07 15.10
CA GLU A 42 -2.19 -1.31 16.11
C GLU A 42 -3.59 -0.94 15.57
N LYS A 43 -3.73 0.24 14.96
CA LYS A 43 -4.98 0.69 14.34
C LYS A 43 -5.43 -0.22 13.19
N ALA A 44 -4.50 -0.66 12.34
CA ALA A 44 -4.81 -1.64 11.30
C ALA A 44 -5.31 -2.96 11.89
N GLY A 45 -4.72 -3.41 13.01
CA GLY A 45 -5.14 -4.62 13.72
C GLY A 45 -6.57 -4.57 14.25
N VAL A 46 -7.04 -3.41 14.68
CA VAL A 46 -8.42 -3.19 15.14
C VAL A 46 -9.35 -2.69 14.01
N ARG A 47 -8.90 -2.73 12.76
CA ARG A 47 -9.64 -2.29 11.58
C ARG A 47 -9.99 -0.80 11.51
N ASP A 48 -9.30 0.04 12.25
CA ASP A 48 -9.30 1.49 12.04
C ASP A 48 -8.36 1.85 10.86
N LEU A 49 -8.82 1.58 9.65
CA LEU A 49 -8.00 1.74 8.44
C LEU A 49 -7.66 3.20 8.17
N THR A 50 -8.59 4.12 8.42
CA THR A 50 -8.35 5.55 8.25
C THR A 50 -7.32 6.09 9.25
N GLY A 51 -7.44 5.71 10.51
CA GLY A 51 -6.46 6.03 11.54
C GLY A 51 -5.09 5.43 11.24
N ALA A 52 -5.04 4.20 10.73
CA ALA A 52 -3.81 3.54 10.31
C ALA A 52 -3.11 4.31 9.18
N ILE A 53 -3.85 4.71 8.12
CA ILE A 53 -3.31 5.52 7.02
C ILE A 53 -2.69 6.80 7.54
N ASN A 54 -3.38 7.53 8.43
CA ASN A 54 -2.89 8.78 8.98
C ASN A 54 -1.58 8.57 9.77
N SER A 55 -1.52 7.58 10.63
CA SER A 55 -0.33 7.26 11.44
C SER A 55 0.85 6.82 10.55
N LEU A 56 0.62 5.96 9.57
CA LEU A 56 1.66 5.51 8.64
C LEU A 56 2.20 6.64 7.76
N ARG A 57 1.34 7.55 7.31
CA ARG A 57 1.77 8.77 6.60
C ARG A 57 2.65 9.66 7.50
N GLN A 58 2.32 9.80 8.78
CA GLN A 58 3.17 10.52 9.73
C GLN A 58 4.52 9.81 9.91
N SER A 59 4.53 8.49 10.04
CA SER A 59 5.78 7.71 10.09
C SER A 59 6.69 8.02 8.90
N LEU A 60 6.13 8.04 7.68
CA LEU A 60 6.87 8.33 6.45
C LEU A 60 7.29 9.80 6.30
N LYS A 61 6.62 10.74 6.97
CA LYS A 61 7.08 12.14 7.04
C LYS A 61 8.36 12.26 7.85
N PHE A 62 8.49 11.51 8.95
CA PHE A 62 9.70 11.49 9.76
C PHE A 62 10.82 10.69 9.10
N ASN A 63 10.50 9.54 8.50
CA ASN A 63 11.47 8.71 7.81
C ASN A 63 10.88 8.13 6.52
N LYS A 64 11.18 8.74 5.39
CA LYS A 64 10.73 8.29 4.07
C LYS A 64 11.23 6.90 3.69
N ASN A 65 12.33 6.45 4.31
CA ASN A 65 12.98 5.16 4.06
C ASN A 65 12.47 4.05 5.00
N ASN A 66 11.41 4.29 5.76
CA ASN A 66 10.79 3.26 6.58
C ASN A 66 10.02 2.28 5.68
N ILE A 67 10.70 1.21 5.28
CA ILE A 67 10.19 0.18 4.36
C ILE A 67 8.96 -0.52 4.96
N GLU A 68 9.02 -0.83 6.24
CA GLU A 68 7.95 -1.52 6.96
C GLU A 68 6.67 -0.65 7.00
N ALA A 69 6.82 0.64 7.28
CA ALA A 69 5.69 1.58 7.26
C ALA A 69 5.09 1.73 5.85
N ARG A 70 5.94 1.73 4.82
CA ARG A 70 5.50 1.83 3.44
C ARG A 70 4.76 0.58 2.97
N ASN A 71 5.29 -0.60 3.30
CA ASN A 71 4.65 -1.87 2.98
C ASN A 71 3.29 -2.01 3.67
N LEU A 72 3.20 -1.64 4.95
CA LEU A 72 1.95 -1.67 5.69
C LEU A 72 0.95 -0.64 5.15
N LEU A 73 1.40 0.57 4.78
CA LEU A 73 0.55 1.58 4.17
C LEU A 73 -0.06 1.08 2.85
N GLY A 74 0.74 0.42 2.01
CA GLY A 74 0.25 -0.23 0.80
C GLY A 74 -0.81 -1.29 1.10
N LEU A 75 -0.61 -2.12 2.12
CA LEU A 75 -1.59 -3.13 2.52
C LEU A 75 -2.91 -2.49 3.00
N VAL A 76 -2.83 -1.43 3.81
CA VAL A 76 -4.02 -0.70 4.28
C VAL A 76 -4.76 -0.03 3.13
N TYR A 77 -4.05 0.56 2.15
CA TYR A 77 -4.67 1.09 0.93
C TYR A 77 -5.37 -0.01 0.12
N PHE A 78 -4.76 -1.18 0.02
CA PHE A 78 -5.38 -2.32 -0.66
C PHE A 78 -6.68 -2.74 0.03
N GLU A 79 -6.70 -2.82 1.35
CA GLU A 79 -7.89 -3.14 2.15
C GLU A 79 -9.01 -2.08 2.02
N THR A 80 -8.67 -0.82 1.78
CA THR A 80 -9.64 0.25 1.50
C THR A 80 -10.10 0.33 0.05
N GLY A 81 -9.56 -0.53 -0.83
CA GLY A 81 -9.87 -0.55 -2.25
C GLY A 81 -9.05 0.43 -3.10
N GLU A 82 -8.10 1.16 -2.51
CA GLU A 82 -7.21 2.09 -3.20
C GLU A 82 -6.02 1.36 -3.83
N VAL A 83 -6.30 0.48 -4.79
CA VAL A 83 -5.31 -0.45 -5.39
C VAL A 83 -4.13 0.29 -6.04
N VAL A 84 -4.38 1.41 -6.70
CA VAL A 84 -3.32 2.20 -7.36
C VAL A 84 -2.37 2.81 -6.32
N ALA A 85 -2.92 3.34 -5.22
CA ALA A 85 -2.12 3.86 -4.11
C ALA A 85 -1.30 2.76 -3.45
N ALA A 86 -1.90 1.58 -3.22
CA ALA A 86 -1.22 0.40 -2.68
C ALA A 86 -0.03 -0.01 -3.55
N LEU A 87 -0.26 -0.16 -4.86
CA LEU A 87 0.77 -0.54 -5.82
C LEU A 87 1.91 0.49 -5.84
N SER A 88 1.59 1.79 -5.80
CA SER A 88 2.58 2.86 -5.77
C SER A 88 3.51 2.74 -4.56
N GLU A 89 2.96 2.50 -3.36
CA GLU A 89 3.76 2.34 -2.14
C GLU A 89 4.66 1.09 -2.20
N TRP A 90 4.17 -0.03 -2.72
CA TRP A 90 4.96 -1.25 -2.85
C TRP A 90 6.05 -1.14 -3.91
N VAL A 91 5.81 -0.47 -5.05
CA VAL A 91 6.84 -0.21 -6.06
C VAL A 91 7.95 0.68 -5.51
N ILE A 92 7.60 1.74 -4.77
CA ILE A 92 8.59 2.59 -4.10
C ILE A 92 9.40 1.78 -3.08
N SER A 93 8.73 0.97 -2.27
CA SER A 93 9.37 0.08 -1.29
C SER A 93 10.36 -0.87 -1.96
N LYS A 94 9.97 -1.53 -3.05
CA LYS A 94 10.82 -2.43 -3.83
C LYS A 94 12.05 -1.71 -4.39
N ASN A 95 11.89 -0.49 -4.92
CA ASN A 95 13.00 0.30 -5.44
C ASN A 95 14.00 0.70 -4.34
N MET A 96 13.53 0.92 -3.11
CA MET A 96 14.38 1.24 -1.96
C MET A 96 15.13 0.01 -1.42
N ARG A 97 14.49 -1.14 -1.40
CA ARG A 97 15.06 -2.42 -0.96
C ARG A 97 14.66 -3.51 -1.97
N PRO A 98 15.49 -3.76 -3.00
CA PRO A 98 15.17 -4.74 -4.04
C PRO A 98 15.18 -6.20 -3.55
N GLU A 99 15.95 -6.49 -2.49
CA GLU A 99 16.12 -7.85 -1.98
C GLU A 99 15.35 -8.06 -0.67
N LYS A 100 14.77 -9.26 -0.52
CA LYS A 100 14.06 -9.69 0.70
C LYS A 100 12.99 -8.69 1.15
N ASN A 101 12.17 -8.25 0.20
CA ASN A 101 11.11 -7.30 0.46
C ASN A 101 9.74 -7.94 0.16
N ILE A 102 8.87 -7.98 1.17
CA ILE A 102 7.52 -8.52 1.06
C ILE A 102 6.65 -7.79 0.01
N ALA A 103 7.03 -6.57 -0.37
CA ALA A 103 6.37 -5.82 -1.43
C ALA A 103 6.36 -6.59 -2.77
N ASP A 104 7.39 -7.40 -3.05
CA ASP A 104 7.42 -8.24 -4.24
C ASP A 104 6.28 -9.26 -4.25
N ASP A 105 5.99 -9.88 -3.13
CA ASP A 105 4.92 -10.87 -3.01
C ASP A 105 3.56 -10.20 -3.24
N TYR A 106 3.34 -9.00 -2.71
CA TYR A 106 2.11 -8.25 -2.91
C TYR A 106 1.93 -7.80 -4.37
N ILE A 107 3.01 -7.33 -5.03
CA ILE A 107 2.98 -6.93 -6.45
C ILE A 107 2.68 -8.15 -7.32
N ASN A 108 3.35 -9.27 -7.09
CA ASN A 108 3.13 -10.51 -7.83
C ASN A 108 1.70 -11.06 -7.64
N MET A 109 1.16 -10.97 -6.43
CA MET A 109 -0.23 -11.34 -6.15
C MET A 109 -1.22 -10.49 -6.96
N LEU A 110 -1.00 -9.18 -7.06
CA LEU A 110 -1.83 -8.30 -7.89
C LEU A 110 -1.71 -8.64 -9.37
N GLN A 111 -0.51 -8.89 -9.86
CA GLN A 111 -0.27 -9.23 -11.27
C GLN A 111 -0.92 -10.56 -11.65
N SER A 112 -0.85 -11.56 -10.78
CA SER A 112 -1.49 -12.87 -11.03
C SER A 112 -3.02 -12.78 -11.04
N ASN A 113 -3.60 -11.81 -10.33
CA ASN A 113 -5.04 -11.56 -10.30
C ASN A 113 -5.49 -10.53 -11.36
N ALA A 114 -4.60 -9.94 -12.15
CA ALA A 114 -4.93 -8.91 -13.14
C ALA A 114 -5.93 -9.41 -14.18
N ALA A 115 -5.77 -10.63 -14.68
CA ALA A 115 -6.70 -11.24 -15.63
C ALA A 115 -8.11 -11.43 -15.02
N ARG A 116 -8.18 -11.79 -13.74
CA ARG A 116 -9.45 -11.92 -13.01
C ARG A 116 -10.11 -10.57 -12.78
N LEU A 117 -9.33 -9.54 -12.45
CA LEU A 117 -9.82 -8.17 -12.32
C LEU A 117 -10.37 -7.62 -13.64
N ASP A 118 -9.70 -7.91 -14.76
CA ASP A 118 -10.17 -7.50 -16.08
C ASP A 118 -11.50 -8.16 -16.44
N ALA A 119 -11.64 -9.46 -16.18
CA ALA A 119 -12.90 -10.19 -16.37
C ALA A 119 -14.04 -9.59 -15.51
N ILE A 120 -13.77 -9.24 -14.24
CA ILE A 120 -14.75 -8.59 -13.36
C ILE A 120 -15.13 -7.20 -13.91
N ASN A 121 -14.18 -6.40 -14.35
CA ASN A 121 -14.44 -5.07 -14.92
C ASN A 121 -15.26 -5.14 -16.20
N GLN A 122 -15.00 -6.14 -17.06
CA GLN A 122 -15.82 -6.38 -18.26
C GLN A 122 -17.26 -6.79 -17.90
N THR A 123 -17.41 -7.63 -16.88
CA THR A 123 -18.72 -8.04 -16.35
C THR A 123 -19.52 -6.83 -15.86
N ILE A 124 -18.90 -5.96 -15.05
CA ILE A 124 -19.53 -4.73 -14.54
C ILE A 124 -19.92 -3.79 -15.69
N LYS A 125 -19.04 -3.60 -16.68
CA LYS A 125 -19.34 -2.78 -17.86
C LYS A 125 -20.56 -3.26 -18.60
N LYS A 126 -20.66 -4.55 -18.87
CA LYS A 126 -21.80 -5.15 -19.58
C LYS A 126 -23.09 -5.09 -18.76
N TYR A 127 -23.00 -5.30 -17.45
CA TYR A 127 -24.13 -5.15 -16.56
C TYR A 127 -24.68 -3.71 -16.56
N ASN A 128 -23.80 -2.72 -16.42
CA ASN A 128 -24.20 -1.32 -16.48
C ASN A 128 -24.83 -0.94 -17.83
N GLN A 129 -24.30 -1.49 -18.93
CA GLN A 129 -24.87 -1.28 -20.26
C GLN A 129 -26.27 -1.92 -20.38
N ALA A 130 -26.48 -3.09 -19.80
CA ALA A 130 -27.80 -3.72 -19.72
C ALA A 130 -28.82 -2.87 -18.94
N LEU A 131 -28.39 -2.26 -17.83
CA LEU A 131 -29.23 -1.32 -17.07
C LEU A 131 -29.66 -0.11 -17.91
N VAL A 132 -28.75 0.46 -18.71
CA VAL A 132 -29.06 1.55 -19.63
C VAL A 132 -30.11 1.10 -20.67
N TYR A 133 -29.96 -0.08 -21.26
CA TYR A 133 -30.95 -0.62 -22.21
C TYR A 133 -32.30 -0.91 -21.57
N CYS A 134 -32.34 -1.40 -20.33
CA CYS A 134 -33.57 -1.57 -19.58
C CYS A 134 -34.29 -0.23 -19.37
N ASN A 135 -33.56 0.83 -19.03
CA ASN A 135 -34.12 2.17 -18.83
C ASN A 135 -34.61 2.82 -20.14
N GLN A 136 -34.15 2.37 -21.30
CA GLN A 136 -34.58 2.82 -22.64
C GLN A 136 -35.66 1.92 -23.25
N ASP A 137 -36.29 1.03 -22.49
CA ASP A 137 -37.24 0.01 -22.94
C ASP A 137 -36.74 -0.93 -24.06
N SER A 138 -35.41 -1.01 -24.23
CA SER A 138 -34.79 -1.90 -25.22
C SER A 138 -34.52 -3.28 -24.61
N ARG A 139 -35.59 -4.00 -24.32
CA ARG A 139 -35.58 -5.30 -23.60
C ARG A 139 -34.72 -6.35 -24.28
N ASP A 140 -34.78 -6.44 -25.61
CA ASP A 140 -34.01 -7.45 -26.36
C ASP A 140 -32.48 -7.23 -26.22
N LEU A 141 -32.02 -5.96 -26.31
CA LEU A 141 -30.62 -5.61 -26.11
C LEU A 141 -30.17 -5.82 -24.66
N ALA A 142 -31.04 -5.54 -23.69
CA ALA A 142 -30.77 -5.82 -22.28
C ALA A 142 -30.60 -7.34 -22.03
N ILE A 143 -31.45 -8.18 -22.60
CA ILE A 143 -31.37 -9.64 -22.51
C ILE A 143 -30.07 -10.15 -23.12
N ILE A 144 -29.66 -9.65 -24.29
CA ILE A 144 -28.38 -10.02 -24.92
C ILE A 144 -27.20 -9.67 -24.02
N GLN A 145 -27.16 -8.49 -23.42
CA GLN A 145 -26.08 -8.08 -22.54
C GLN A 145 -26.04 -8.87 -21.24
N LEU A 146 -27.18 -9.14 -20.62
CA LEU A 146 -27.27 -9.96 -19.41
C LEU A 146 -26.85 -11.41 -19.67
N THR A 147 -27.21 -11.98 -20.83
CA THR A 147 -26.76 -13.29 -21.23
C THR A 147 -25.23 -13.35 -21.37
N ARG A 148 -24.63 -12.29 -21.93
CA ARG A 148 -23.17 -12.16 -22.00
C ARG A 148 -22.51 -12.04 -20.63
N VAL A 149 -23.13 -11.32 -19.67
CA VAL A 149 -22.65 -11.27 -18.28
C VAL A 149 -22.64 -12.65 -17.64
N LEU A 150 -23.71 -13.42 -17.80
CA LEU A 150 -23.81 -14.77 -17.26
C LEU A 150 -22.79 -15.74 -17.90
N SER A 151 -22.43 -15.54 -19.16
CA SER A 151 -21.40 -16.36 -19.82
C SER A 151 -19.98 -16.05 -19.39
N LEU A 152 -19.72 -14.91 -18.73
CA LEU A 152 -18.43 -14.49 -18.22
C LEU A 152 -18.14 -14.98 -16.79
N ASN A 153 -19.14 -15.46 -16.09
CA ASN A 153 -19.02 -15.96 -14.72
C ASN A 153 -18.90 -17.50 -14.73
#